data_9ae7cf9db1200607946d983d80322397
#
_entry.id   9ae7cf9db1200607946d983d80322397
#
_cell.length_a   1.000
_cell.length_b   1.000
_cell.length_c   1.000
_cell.angle_alpha   90.00
_cell.angle_beta   90.00
_cell.angle_gamma   90.00
#
_symmetry.space_group_name_H-M   'P 1'
#
loop_
_entity.id
_entity.type
_entity.pdbx_description
1 polymer ?
#
loop_
_entity_poly.entity_id
_entity_poly.type
_entity_poly.pdbx_seq_one_letter_code
_entity_poly.pdbx_strand_id
1 'polypeptide(L)'
;GLLVAAAACAQPVSTLYDKAEYRIAMRDSVRLHTSVFTPKAPGKAPIIIFRTPYGTGPYGEGQFPGSFEKGYMRSYVDRGYIIVQQDVRGRYMSEGEFMHVRPAGFGSVDETTDSYDTVDWLVKNIPGNNGRVGFAGCSYPGFYALMGGLSGHPAVKAVSPQAPVTDWYMGDDVHHNGVLMLSDAVRFLNSMNTPAGHEPTDKMPRRGLT
;
A
#
# COMPACT_ATOMS: atom_id res chain seq x y z
N GLY A 1 -45.56 0.87 21.12
CA GLY A 1 -44.33 0.13 21.20
C GLY A 1 -43.21 0.95 20.65
N LEU A 2 -42.23 1.37 21.49
CA LEU A 2 -40.96 2.02 21.03
C LEU A 2 -40.10 0.94 20.38
N LEU A 3 -39.84 1.05 19.05
CA LEU A 3 -38.80 0.33 18.42
C LEU A 3 -37.46 1.00 18.81
N VAL A 4 -36.75 0.39 19.73
CA VAL A 4 -35.34 0.73 19.97
C VAL A 4 -34.54 0.07 18.85
N ALA A 5 -34.13 0.88 17.88
CA ALA A 5 -33.16 0.46 16.88
C ALA A 5 -31.82 0.26 17.61
N ALA A 6 -31.44 -0.98 17.88
CA ALA A 6 -30.12 -1.31 18.35
C ALA A 6 -29.12 -0.89 17.23
N ALA A 7 -28.31 0.13 17.52
CA ALA A 7 -27.19 0.45 16.64
C ALA A 7 -26.26 -0.78 16.63
N ALA A 8 -26.25 -1.48 15.50
CA ALA A 8 -25.33 -2.59 15.32
C ALA A 8 -23.90 -2.02 15.37
N CYS A 9 -23.21 -2.21 16.47
CA CYS A 9 -21.81 -1.85 16.58
C CYS A 9 -21.04 -2.67 15.53
N ALA A 10 -20.27 -2.00 14.66
CA ALA A 10 -19.51 -2.68 13.64
C ALA A 10 -18.56 -3.69 14.31
N GLN A 11 -18.53 -4.93 13.81
CA GLN A 11 -17.65 -5.95 14.37
C GLN A 11 -16.19 -5.56 14.16
N PRO A 12 -15.28 -5.83 15.13
CA PRO A 12 -13.85 -5.62 14.97
C PRO A 12 -13.31 -6.40 13.78
N VAL A 13 -12.40 -5.78 13.00
CA VAL A 13 -11.84 -6.41 11.79
C VAL A 13 -11.13 -7.72 12.12
N SER A 14 -10.47 -7.83 13.26
CA SER A 14 -9.80 -9.05 13.73
C SER A 14 -10.73 -10.26 13.91
N THR A 15 -12.04 -10.02 14.07
CA THR A 15 -13.04 -11.11 14.11
C THR A 15 -13.46 -11.56 12.70
N LEU A 16 -13.33 -10.69 11.71
CA LEU A 16 -13.78 -10.90 10.33
C LEU A 16 -12.67 -11.38 9.40
N TYR A 17 -11.40 -11.11 9.73
CA TYR A 17 -10.24 -11.33 8.88
C TYR A 17 -9.12 -12.07 9.60
N ASP A 18 -8.35 -12.83 8.83
CA ASP A 18 -7.04 -13.32 9.21
C ASP A 18 -5.97 -12.45 8.56
N LYS A 19 -4.85 -12.22 9.27
CA LYS A 19 -3.67 -11.52 8.77
C LYS A 19 -2.53 -12.51 8.62
N ALA A 20 -1.87 -12.45 7.47
CA ALA A 20 -0.60 -13.12 7.22
C ALA A 20 0.41 -12.15 6.60
N GLU A 21 1.68 -12.32 6.89
CA GLU A 21 2.76 -11.50 6.35
C GLU A 21 3.71 -12.33 5.49
N TYR A 22 4.08 -11.79 4.35
CA TYR A 22 4.92 -12.45 3.37
C TYR A 22 6.09 -11.56 2.96
N ARG A 23 7.18 -12.18 2.55
CA ARG A 23 8.29 -11.54 1.85
C ARG A 23 8.28 -12.03 0.42
N ILE A 24 7.62 -11.27 -0.46
CA ILE A 24 7.45 -11.64 -1.87
C ILE A 24 8.73 -11.30 -2.63
N ALA A 25 9.35 -12.30 -3.25
CA ALA A 25 10.53 -12.10 -4.07
C ALA A 25 10.13 -11.49 -5.42
N MET A 26 10.78 -10.39 -5.76
CA MET A 26 10.71 -9.76 -7.08
C MET A 26 11.65 -10.48 -8.04
N ARG A 27 11.57 -10.17 -9.34
CA ARG A 27 12.38 -10.80 -10.41
C ARG A 27 13.90 -10.68 -10.24
N ASP A 28 14.34 -9.69 -9.47
CA ASP A 28 15.74 -9.46 -9.09
C ASP A 28 16.11 -10.05 -7.72
N SER A 29 15.24 -10.88 -7.16
CA SER A 29 15.38 -11.54 -5.86
C SER A 29 15.27 -10.63 -4.63
N VAL A 30 15.06 -9.33 -4.79
CA VAL A 30 14.71 -8.40 -3.70
C VAL A 30 13.33 -8.78 -3.15
N ARG A 31 13.20 -8.82 -1.82
CA ARG A 31 11.96 -9.26 -1.17
C ARG A 31 11.19 -8.09 -0.58
N LEU A 32 9.92 -7.96 -0.96
CA LEU A 32 9.04 -6.91 -0.47
C LEU A 32 8.11 -7.45 0.62
N HIS A 33 8.07 -6.72 1.75
CA HIS A 33 7.16 -7.04 2.84
C HIS A 33 5.71 -6.76 2.45
N THR A 34 4.86 -7.75 2.65
CA THR A 34 3.47 -7.71 2.20
C THR A 34 2.56 -8.30 3.27
N SER A 35 1.71 -7.47 3.84
CA SER A 35 0.64 -7.89 4.74
C SER A 35 -0.61 -8.21 3.94
N VAL A 36 -1.17 -9.40 4.11
CA VAL A 36 -2.39 -9.87 3.46
C VAL A 36 -3.45 -10.13 4.49
N PHE A 37 -4.59 -9.50 4.31
CA PHE A 37 -5.77 -9.65 5.17
C PHE A 37 -6.84 -10.39 4.37
N THR A 38 -7.16 -11.60 4.80
CA THR A 38 -8.08 -12.50 4.11
C THR A 38 -9.39 -12.62 4.89
N PRO A 39 -10.56 -12.42 4.27
CA PRO A 39 -11.83 -12.59 4.96
C PRO A 39 -12.01 -14.05 5.40
N LYS A 40 -12.51 -14.24 6.64
CA LYS A 40 -12.87 -15.55 7.18
C LYS A 40 -14.16 -16.11 6.57
N ALA A 41 -14.97 -15.24 5.98
CA ALA A 41 -16.17 -15.65 5.29
C ALA A 41 -15.83 -16.54 4.09
N PRO A 42 -16.59 -17.63 3.85
CA PRO A 42 -16.33 -18.52 2.73
C PRO A 42 -16.62 -17.84 1.39
N GLY A 43 -15.87 -18.22 0.35
CA GLY A 43 -16.06 -17.73 -1.01
C GLY A 43 -14.77 -17.25 -1.65
N LYS A 44 -14.91 -16.76 -2.89
CA LYS A 44 -13.81 -16.15 -3.65
C LYS A 44 -13.95 -14.65 -3.67
N ALA A 45 -12.88 -13.94 -3.28
CA ALA A 45 -12.86 -12.50 -3.15
C ALA A 45 -11.87 -11.84 -4.13
N PRO A 46 -12.14 -10.61 -4.60
CA PRO A 46 -11.14 -9.80 -5.31
C PRO A 46 -10.06 -9.31 -4.36
N ILE A 47 -8.88 -9.06 -4.91
CA ILE A 47 -7.76 -8.47 -4.17
C ILE A 47 -7.74 -6.96 -4.40
N ILE A 48 -7.54 -6.18 -3.34
CA ILE A 48 -7.22 -4.77 -3.41
C ILE A 48 -5.84 -4.50 -2.80
N ILE A 49 -4.95 -3.85 -3.53
CA ILE A 49 -3.55 -3.63 -3.15
C ILE A 49 -3.31 -2.14 -2.88
N PHE A 50 -2.67 -1.88 -1.74
CA PHE A 50 -2.15 -0.58 -1.33
C PHE A 50 -0.64 -0.68 -1.16
N ARG A 51 0.13 -0.06 -2.05
CA ARG A 51 1.59 0.06 -1.94
C ARG A 51 1.93 1.42 -1.35
N THR A 52 2.86 1.45 -0.40
CA THR A 52 3.15 2.68 0.34
C THR A 52 4.62 2.80 0.75
N PRO A 53 5.18 4.02 0.72
CA PRO A 53 6.51 4.29 1.26
C PRO A 53 6.46 4.69 2.75
N TYR A 54 5.27 4.70 3.37
CA TYR A 54 5.05 5.22 4.73
C TYR A 54 4.98 4.13 5.81
N GLY A 55 5.10 2.85 5.42
CA GLY A 55 4.98 1.71 6.31
C GLY A 55 3.57 1.12 6.35
N THR A 56 3.51 -0.19 6.44
CA THR A 56 2.26 -0.98 6.48
C THR A 56 1.91 -1.48 7.87
N GLY A 57 2.61 -0.95 8.90
CA GLY A 57 2.35 -1.33 10.29
C GLY A 57 0.88 -1.16 10.74
N PRO A 58 0.51 -1.82 11.84
CA PRO A 58 1.37 -2.59 12.75
C PRO A 58 1.79 -3.94 12.14
N TYR A 59 3.07 -4.30 12.33
CA TYR A 59 3.63 -5.58 11.86
C TYR A 59 3.34 -6.70 12.85
N GLY A 60 3.38 -7.94 12.37
CA GLY A 60 3.12 -9.14 13.13
C GLY A 60 1.72 -9.71 12.92
N GLU A 61 1.63 -11.03 13.07
CA GLU A 61 0.38 -11.76 12.99
C GLU A 61 -0.61 -11.27 14.07
N GLY A 62 -1.88 -11.16 13.70
CA GLY A 62 -2.92 -10.70 14.61
C GLY A 62 -2.95 -9.19 14.89
N GLN A 63 -2.02 -8.41 14.33
CA GLN A 63 -1.99 -6.95 14.46
C GLN A 63 -2.73 -6.31 13.28
N PHE A 64 -3.81 -5.56 13.57
CA PHE A 64 -4.65 -4.94 12.54
C PHE A 64 -4.53 -3.41 12.57
N PRO A 65 -4.41 -2.75 11.40
CA PRO A 65 -4.42 -1.29 11.33
C PRO A 65 -5.75 -0.71 11.83
N GLY A 66 -5.68 0.27 12.74
CA GLY A 66 -6.88 0.96 13.23
C GLY A 66 -7.68 1.68 12.13
N SER A 67 -7.03 1.98 10.99
CA SER A 67 -7.69 2.54 9.81
C SER A 67 -8.71 1.59 9.16
N PHE A 68 -8.61 0.28 9.42
CA PHE A 68 -9.58 -0.70 8.90
C PHE A 68 -10.91 -0.67 9.63
N GLU A 69 -10.95 -0.11 10.83
CA GLU A 69 -12.18 -0.04 11.64
C GLU A 69 -13.14 1.07 11.18
N LYS A 70 -12.70 1.99 10.32
CA LYS A 70 -13.49 3.15 9.88
C LYS A 70 -13.06 3.69 8.52
N GLY A 71 -13.88 4.59 7.99
CA GLY A 71 -13.57 5.30 6.76
C GLY A 71 -13.59 4.41 5.52
N TYR A 72 -12.84 4.82 4.49
CA TYR A 72 -12.87 4.12 3.20
C TYR A 72 -12.27 2.71 3.26
N MET A 73 -11.29 2.45 4.13
CA MET A 73 -10.72 1.10 4.32
C MET A 73 -11.77 0.13 4.86
N ARG A 74 -12.62 0.58 5.79
CA ARG A 74 -13.73 -0.23 6.30
C ARG A 74 -14.68 -0.69 5.18
N SER A 75 -14.87 0.12 4.16
CA SER A 75 -15.74 -0.25 3.03
C SER A 75 -15.23 -1.44 2.22
N TYR A 76 -13.91 -1.68 2.17
CA TYR A 76 -13.35 -2.89 1.56
C TYR A 76 -13.54 -4.11 2.48
N VAL A 77 -13.37 -3.92 3.80
CA VAL A 77 -13.65 -4.95 4.80
C VAL A 77 -15.10 -5.41 4.70
N ASP A 78 -16.05 -4.49 4.72
CA ASP A 78 -17.48 -4.79 4.68
C ASP A 78 -17.93 -5.48 3.38
N ARG A 79 -17.16 -5.29 2.30
CA ARG A 79 -17.40 -5.96 1.00
C ARG A 79 -16.61 -7.25 0.82
N GLY A 80 -15.86 -7.69 1.82
CA GLY A 80 -15.14 -8.95 1.82
C GLY A 80 -13.98 -9.02 0.83
N TYR A 81 -13.28 -7.89 0.55
CA TYR A 81 -12.07 -7.91 -0.26
C TYR A 81 -10.93 -8.59 0.49
N ILE A 82 -10.06 -9.31 -0.23
CA ILE A 82 -8.70 -9.58 0.26
C ILE A 82 -7.94 -8.26 0.18
N ILE A 83 -7.50 -7.75 1.34
CA ILE A 83 -6.80 -6.47 1.40
C ILE A 83 -5.30 -6.75 1.51
N VAL A 84 -4.52 -6.10 0.67
CA VAL A 84 -3.05 -6.24 0.64
C VAL A 84 -2.42 -4.89 0.88
N GLN A 85 -1.51 -4.82 1.84
CA GLN A 85 -0.66 -3.67 2.09
C GLN A 85 0.80 -4.09 1.88
N GLN A 86 1.55 -3.32 1.08
CA GLN A 86 2.94 -3.62 0.78
C GLN A 86 3.83 -2.41 1.02
N ASP A 87 4.90 -2.62 1.80
CA ASP A 87 6.00 -1.67 1.86
C ASP A 87 6.74 -1.68 0.53
N VAL A 88 6.90 -0.51 -0.09
CA VAL A 88 7.64 -0.42 -1.36
C VAL A 88 9.12 -0.70 -1.16
N ARG A 89 9.81 -1.03 -2.22
CA ARG A 89 11.25 -1.33 -2.27
C ARG A 89 12.07 -0.31 -1.49
N GLY A 90 12.96 -0.80 -0.63
CA GLY A 90 13.86 0.01 0.19
C GLY A 90 13.19 0.78 1.32
N ARG A 91 11.94 0.46 1.65
CA ARG A 91 11.22 1.10 2.77
C ARG A 91 10.83 0.07 3.83
N TYR A 92 10.93 0.48 5.10
CA TYR A 92 10.51 -0.28 6.28
C TYR A 92 10.99 -1.73 6.25
N MET A 93 10.07 -2.69 6.14
CA MET A 93 10.38 -4.10 6.17
C MET A 93 10.73 -4.69 4.79
N SER A 94 10.70 -3.90 3.72
CA SER A 94 11.11 -4.30 2.38
C SER A 94 12.60 -4.10 2.14
N GLU A 95 13.19 -5.04 1.40
CA GLU A 95 14.59 -5.00 0.96
C GLU A 95 14.78 -4.05 -0.24
N GLY A 96 16.05 -3.87 -0.63
CA GLY A 96 16.45 -3.10 -1.80
C GLY A 96 16.72 -1.63 -1.50
N GLU A 97 16.84 -0.84 -2.54
CA GLU A 97 17.13 0.59 -2.46
C GLU A 97 15.89 1.42 -2.82
N PHE A 98 15.56 2.38 -1.98
CA PHE A 98 14.45 3.28 -2.21
C PHE A 98 14.85 4.40 -3.18
N MET A 99 14.05 4.58 -4.21
CA MET A 99 14.14 5.73 -5.11
C MET A 99 12.80 6.45 -5.11
N HIS A 100 12.84 7.76 -4.89
CA HIS A 100 11.63 8.58 -4.96
C HIS A 100 10.99 8.54 -6.35
N VAL A 101 9.70 8.22 -6.40
CA VAL A 101 8.89 8.24 -7.64
C VAL A 101 9.62 7.57 -8.82
N ARG A 102 10.14 6.36 -8.61
CA ARG A 102 10.80 5.60 -9.67
C ARG A 102 9.83 5.37 -10.83
N PRO A 103 10.05 6.00 -12.01
CA PRO A 103 9.07 5.95 -13.09
C PRO A 103 9.07 4.60 -13.81
N ALA A 104 8.00 4.37 -14.57
CA ALA A 104 7.92 3.24 -15.49
C ALA A 104 9.03 3.32 -16.54
N GLY A 105 9.69 2.18 -16.83
CA GLY A 105 10.78 2.10 -17.81
C GLY A 105 12.13 2.58 -17.28
N PHE A 106 12.25 2.80 -15.95
CA PHE A 106 13.53 3.14 -15.32
C PHE A 106 14.38 1.88 -15.11
N GLY A 107 15.14 1.51 -16.15
CA GLY A 107 15.98 0.30 -16.11
C GLY A 107 15.18 -1.00 -16.25
N SER A 108 15.77 -2.11 -15.80
CA SER A 108 15.15 -3.45 -15.85
C SER A 108 14.18 -3.74 -14.72
N VAL A 109 14.24 -2.96 -13.64
CA VAL A 109 13.39 -3.09 -12.45
C VAL A 109 12.90 -1.71 -12.03
N ASP A 110 11.57 -1.56 -11.96
CA ASP A 110 10.89 -0.34 -11.57
C ASP A 110 9.61 -0.66 -10.77
N GLU A 111 8.79 0.35 -10.47
CA GLU A 111 7.57 0.16 -9.70
C GLU A 111 6.48 -0.61 -10.44
N THR A 112 6.54 -0.63 -11.78
CA THR A 112 5.59 -1.42 -12.59
C THR A 112 5.94 -2.90 -12.53
N THR A 113 7.24 -3.22 -12.59
CA THR A 113 7.73 -4.60 -12.51
C THR A 113 7.52 -5.19 -11.12
N ASP A 114 7.77 -4.40 -10.06
CA ASP A 114 7.48 -4.81 -8.68
C ASP A 114 5.98 -5.07 -8.46
N SER A 115 5.13 -4.23 -9.07
CA SER A 115 3.68 -4.43 -9.03
C SER A 115 3.25 -5.69 -9.79
N TYR A 116 3.85 -5.93 -10.97
CA TYR A 116 3.59 -7.15 -11.75
C TYR A 116 3.91 -8.41 -10.95
N ASP A 117 5.15 -8.48 -10.41
CA ASP A 117 5.64 -9.65 -9.68
C ASP A 117 4.81 -9.89 -8.40
N THR A 118 4.42 -8.80 -7.72
CA THR A 118 3.52 -8.87 -6.56
C THR A 118 2.17 -9.46 -6.92
N VAL A 119 1.53 -8.97 -8.00
CA VAL A 119 0.22 -9.48 -8.45
C VAL A 119 0.31 -10.95 -8.86
N ASP A 120 1.35 -11.30 -9.65
CA ASP A 120 1.57 -12.66 -10.11
C ASP A 120 1.70 -13.63 -8.93
N TRP A 121 2.47 -13.25 -7.91
CA TRP A 121 2.63 -14.04 -6.70
C TRP A 121 1.30 -14.17 -5.93
N LEU A 122 0.57 -13.06 -5.72
CA LEU A 122 -0.66 -13.04 -4.94
C LEU A 122 -1.74 -13.93 -5.55
N VAL A 123 -1.97 -13.85 -6.87
CA VAL A 123 -3.01 -14.64 -7.51
C VAL A 123 -2.70 -16.14 -7.52
N LYS A 124 -1.41 -16.50 -7.48
CA LYS A 124 -0.96 -17.91 -7.42
C LYS A 124 -0.97 -18.49 -6.02
N ASN A 125 -0.71 -17.69 -4.99
CA ASN A 125 -0.39 -18.20 -3.66
C ASN A 125 -1.45 -17.88 -2.59
N ILE A 126 -2.27 -16.85 -2.76
CA ILE A 126 -3.28 -16.53 -1.75
C ILE A 126 -4.56 -17.31 -2.03
N PRO A 127 -4.98 -18.23 -1.14
CA PRO A 127 -6.20 -18.99 -1.33
C PRO A 127 -7.44 -18.08 -1.25
N GLY A 128 -8.53 -18.49 -1.88
CA GLY A 128 -9.79 -17.74 -1.85
C GLY A 128 -9.82 -16.49 -2.74
N ASN A 129 -8.76 -16.16 -3.49
CA ASN A 129 -8.83 -15.09 -4.47
C ASN A 129 -9.62 -15.52 -5.72
N ASN A 130 -10.22 -14.56 -6.42
CA ASN A 130 -11.00 -14.79 -7.66
C ASN A 130 -10.22 -14.40 -8.93
N GLY A 131 -8.91 -14.15 -8.83
CA GLY A 131 -8.05 -13.75 -9.95
C GLY A 131 -8.25 -12.30 -10.42
N ARG A 132 -8.99 -11.47 -9.69
CA ARG A 132 -9.22 -10.06 -10.02
C ARG A 132 -8.53 -9.18 -9.00
N VAL A 133 -7.70 -8.26 -9.48
CA VAL A 133 -6.89 -7.38 -8.65
C VAL A 133 -7.20 -5.93 -8.98
N GLY A 134 -7.26 -5.09 -7.95
CA GLY A 134 -7.27 -3.65 -8.06
C GLY A 134 -6.14 -3.02 -7.27
N PHE A 135 -5.73 -1.82 -7.67
CA PHE A 135 -4.82 -0.96 -6.91
C PHE A 135 -5.56 0.30 -6.48
N ALA A 136 -5.29 0.77 -5.27
CA ALA A 136 -5.80 2.04 -4.78
C ALA A 136 -4.73 2.76 -3.94
N GLY A 137 -4.81 4.08 -3.91
CA GLY A 137 -3.91 4.90 -3.10
C GLY A 137 -4.16 6.38 -3.32
N CYS A 138 -3.79 7.18 -2.32
CA CYS A 138 -3.91 8.63 -2.36
C CYS A 138 -2.53 9.26 -2.21
N SER A 139 -2.25 10.33 -2.97
CA SER A 139 -0.98 11.05 -2.96
C SER A 139 0.17 10.14 -3.45
N TYR A 140 1.23 9.96 -2.68
CA TYR A 140 2.32 9.04 -3.03
C TYR A 140 1.85 7.58 -3.24
N PRO A 141 1.01 6.98 -2.38
CA PRO A 141 0.34 5.71 -2.71
C PRO A 141 -0.51 5.75 -3.98
N GLY A 142 -1.00 6.91 -4.40
CA GLY A 142 -1.67 7.12 -5.69
C GLY A 142 -0.73 6.91 -6.88
N PHE A 143 0.52 7.38 -6.78
CA PHE A 143 1.56 7.08 -7.75
C PHE A 143 1.78 5.56 -7.88
N TYR A 144 1.91 4.83 -6.76
CA TYR A 144 2.08 3.38 -6.83
C TYR A 144 0.84 2.66 -7.39
N ALA A 145 -0.37 3.18 -7.13
CA ALA A 145 -1.58 2.64 -7.75
C ALA A 145 -1.55 2.81 -9.28
N LEU A 146 -1.08 3.97 -9.78
CA LEU A 146 -0.89 4.21 -11.21
C LEU A 146 0.15 3.24 -11.81
N MET A 147 1.31 3.06 -11.14
CA MET A 147 2.34 2.09 -11.57
C MET A 147 1.79 0.66 -11.60
N GLY A 148 0.91 0.30 -10.65
CA GLY A 148 0.18 -0.97 -10.64
C GLY A 148 -0.66 -1.16 -11.90
N GLY A 149 -1.36 -0.13 -12.35
CA GLY A 149 -2.11 -0.13 -13.62
C GLY A 149 -1.22 -0.30 -14.84
N LEU A 150 -0.08 0.41 -14.85
CA LEU A 150 0.90 0.35 -15.93
C LEU A 150 1.70 -0.97 -15.95
N SER A 151 1.61 -1.79 -14.93
CA SER A 151 2.29 -3.09 -14.86
C SER A 151 1.90 -4.05 -15.99
N GLY A 152 0.72 -3.86 -16.58
CA GLY A 152 0.21 -4.72 -17.66
C GLY A 152 -0.18 -6.13 -17.23
N HIS A 153 -0.22 -6.45 -15.93
CA HIS A 153 -0.59 -7.78 -15.47
C HIS A 153 -2.07 -8.08 -15.77
N PRO A 154 -2.41 -9.24 -16.38
CA PRO A 154 -3.77 -9.52 -16.84
C PRO A 154 -4.82 -9.63 -15.73
N ALA A 155 -4.41 -9.91 -14.48
CA ALA A 155 -5.31 -9.95 -13.34
C ALA A 155 -5.72 -8.54 -12.85
N VAL A 156 -4.97 -7.48 -13.19
CA VAL A 156 -5.32 -6.10 -12.82
C VAL A 156 -6.55 -5.66 -13.62
N LYS A 157 -7.62 -5.32 -12.91
CA LYS A 157 -8.93 -4.97 -13.50
C LYS A 157 -9.35 -3.53 -13.21
N ALA A 158 -8.79 -2.92 -12.17
CA ALA A 158 -9.14 -1.56 -11.79
C ALA A 158 -7.95 -0.89 -11.08
N VAL A 159 -7.84 0.42 -11.27
CA VAL A 159 -6.92 1.27 -10.52
C VAL A 159 -7.64 2.53 -10.07
N SER A 160 -7.36 2.95 -8.84
CA SER A 160 -7.93 4.16 -8.25
C SER A 160 -6.80 5.04 -7.70
N PRO A 161 -6.04 5.71 -8.59
CA PRO A 161 -5.02 6.67 -8.19
C PRO A 161 -5.72 7.99 -7.81
N GLN A 162 -5.69 8.33 -6.53
CA GLN A 162 -6.27 9.56 -6.02
C GLN A 162 -5.16 10.59 -5.80
N ALA A 163 -5.28 11.78 -6.40
CA ALA A 163 -4.26 12.83 -6.36
C ALA A 163 -2.82 12.27 -6.47
N PRO A 164 -2.51 11.47 -7.51
CA PRO A 164 -1.22 10.83 -7.62
C PRO A 164 -0.11 11.85 -7.87
N VAL A 165 1.08 11.60 -7.33
CA VAL A 165 2.28 12.35 -7.70
C VAL A 165 2.71 11.88 -9.09
N THR A 166 2.62 12.75 -10.10
CA THR A 166 2.85 12.37 -11.50
C THR A 166 3.94 13.19 -12.19
N ASP A 167 4.03 14.47 -11.89
CA ASP A 167 5.01 15.37 -12.49
C ASP A 167 5.51 16.38 -11.47
N TRP A 168 6.70 16.14 -10.94
CA TRP A 168 7.30 16.97 -9.90
C TRP A 168 7.77 18.34 -10.40
N TYR A 169 7.83 18.53 -11.70
CA TYR A 169 8.33 19.76 -12.30
C TYR A 169 7.22 20.75 -12.67
N MET A 170 6.12 20.27 -13.26
CA MET A 170 5.14 21.15 -13.89
C MET A 170 4.09 21.73 -12.95
N GLY A 171 3.79 21.10 -11.84
CA GLY A 171 2.72 21.60 -10.99
C GLY A 171 2.33 20.72 -9.82
N ASP A 172 3.25 19.89 -9.38
CA ASP A 172 3.11 19.07 -8.19
C ASP A 172 3.77 19.76 -6.97
N ASP A 173 3.90 19.05 -5.86
CA ASP A 173 4.35 19.55 -4.56
C ASP A 173 5.76 20.17 -4.58
N VAL A 174 6.61 19.78 -5.53
CA VAL A 174 8.01 20.27 -5.60
C VAL A 174 8.14 21.57 -6.39
N HIS A 175 7.38 21.72 -7.47
CA HIS A 175 7.33 22.94 -8.26
C HIS A 175 5.89 23.39 -8.50
N HIS A 176 5.64 24.71 -8.44
CA HIS A 176 4.37 25.29 -8.79
C HIS A 176 4.57 26.52 -9.69
N ASN A 177 4.03 26.45 -10.91
CA ASN A 177 4.19 27.50 -11.93
C ASN A 177 5.67 27.93 -12.14
N GLY A 178 6.59 26.95 -12.15
CA GLY A 178 8.04 27.19 -12.30
C GLY A 178 8.76 27.61 -11.03
N VAL A 179 8.07 27.78 -9.91
CA VAL A 179 8.67 28.12 -8.62
C VAL A 179 8.98 26.84 -7.85
N LEU A 180 10.25 26.67 -7.44
CA LEU A 180 10.69 25.59 -6.59
C LEU A 180 10.22 25.79 -5.15
N MET A 181 9.45 24.86 -4.62
CA MET A 181 8.98 24.83 -3.22
C MET A 181 10.03 24.17 -2.34
N LEU A 182 11.23 24.78 -2.24
CA LEU A 182 12.42 24.17 -1.66
C LEU A 182 12.23 23.72 -0.21
N SER A 183 11.62 24.55 0.65
CA SER A 183 11.43 24.23 2.07
C SER A 183 10.54 23.02 2.28
N ASP A 184 9.46 22.92 1.50
CA ASP A 184 8.51 21.83 1.59
C ASP A 184 9.10 20.55 1.01
N ALA A 185 9.82 20.66 -0.13
CA ALA A 185 10.52 19.53 -0.74
C ALA A 185 11.57 18.95 0.23
N VAL A 186 12.43 19.80 0.84
CA VAL A 186 13.46 19.34 1.79
C VAL A 186 12.83 18.72 3.03
N ARG A 187 11.79 19.34 3.59
CA ARG A 187 11.06 18.77 4.74
C ARG A 187 10.50 17.40 4.43
N PHE A 188 9.82 17.28 3.29
CA PHE A 188 9.21 16.02 2.86
C PHE A 188 10.26 14.93 2.63
N LEU A 189 11.31 15.22 1.84
CA LEU A 189 12.37 14.25 1.55
C LEU A 189 13.10 13.79 2.83
N ASN A 190 13.37 14.72 3.75
CA ASN A 190 13.97 14.36 5.05
C ASN A 190 13.05 13.48 5.90
N SER A 191 11.74 13.67 5.83
CA SER A 191 10.79 12.80 6.55
C SER A 191 10.78 11.36 6.01
N MET A 192 11.27 11.17 4.79
CA MET A 192 11.32 9.87 4.10
C MET A 192 12.65 9.12 4.33
N ASN A 193 13.63 9.72 5.03
CA ASN A 193 14.97 9.13 5.26
C ASN A 193 14.96 8.05 6.38
N THR A 194 14.05 7.10 6.32
CA THR A 194 14.07 5.92 7.19
C THR A 194 14.79 4.79 6.46
N PRO A 195 15.92 4.27 7.00
CA PRO A 195 16.64 3.17 6.37
C PRO A 195 15.75 1.93 6.18
N ALA A 196 16.01 1.18 5.11
CA ALA A 196 15.39 -0.12 4.89
C ALA A 196 15.71 -1.09 6.05
N GLY A 197 14.77 -1.97 6.38
CA GLY A 197 14.98 -3.05 7.33
C GLY A 197 14.86 -2.68 8.82
N HIS A 198 14.41 -1.49 9.16
CA HIS A 198 14.05 -1.14 10.53
C HIS A 198 12.54 -1.24 10.71
N GLU A 199 12.11 -2.06 11.68
CA GLU A 199 10.74 -1.94 12.18
C GLU A 199 10.50 -0.48 12.58
N PRO A 200 9.42 0.16 12.10
CA PRO A 200 9.00 1.42 12.68
C PRO A 200 8.60 1.11 14.11
N THR A 201 9.52 1.34 15.04
CA THR A 201 9.11 1.33 16.44
C THR A 201 8.28 2.59 16.65
N ASP A 202 7.19 2.51 17.41
CA ASP A 202 6.39 3.67 17.84
C ASP A 202 7.24 4.73 18.57
N LYS A 203 8.52 4.45 18.76
CA LYS A 203 9.53 5.27 19.44
C LYS A 203 10.54 5.95 18.52
N MET A 204 10.39 5.87 17.18
CA MET A 204 11.27 6.69 16.34
C MET A 204 10.96 8.16 16.60
N PRO A 205 11.91 8.94 17.15
CA PRO A 205 11.72 10.37 17.30
C PRO A 205 11.49 10.93 15.89
N ARG A 206 10.35 11.61 15.70
CA ARG A 206 10.19 12.51 14.57
C ARG A 206 11.35 13.49 14.67
N ARG A 207 12.38 13.33 13.83
CA ARG A 207 13.46 14.31 13.77
C ARG A 207 12.83 15.61 13.30
N GLY A 208 12.46 16.44 14.27
CA GLY A 208 12.15 17.84 14.02
C GLY A 208 13.41 18.47 13.45
N LEU A 209 13.28 19.20 12.37
CA LEU A 209 14.26 20.19 11.97
C LEU A 209 14.26 21.24 13.11
N THR A 210 15.30 21.26 13.93
CA THR A 210 15.65 22.43 14.76
C THR A 210 16.38 23.41 13.90
#